data_0ff412b8c01cce8e151b7704cff481a3
#
_entry.id   0ff412b8c01cce8e151b7704cff481a3
#
_cell.length_a   1.000
_cell.length_b   1.000
_cell.length_c   1.000
_cell.angle_alpha   90.00
_cell.angle_beta   90.00
_cell.angle_gamma   90.00
#
_symmetry.space_group_name_H-M   'P 1'
#
loop_
_entity.id
_entity.type
_entity.pdbx_description
1 polymer ?
#
loop_
_entity_poly.entity_id
_entity_poly.type
_entity_poly.pdbx_seq_one_letter_code
_entity_poly.pdbx_strand_id
1 'polypeptide(L)'
;RYLSHRQLLNCEGRKVWGVFGDGEMDEPESMSALTLAARERLDNLVWVVNCNLQRLDGPVRGNGRIIDELEKLFAGAGWNVIKLVWGSDWDGLFARDTTGALMRAFANTVDGQMQTFAAKDGRFNRENFFGQNPELQRLAQGMTDEQIDRLKRGGHDLVKIYAAYAAAAAHTGQPTVILAQTKKGYGLGTAGQGKMTTHSQKKLDETDLIEYRNRFNLPLTDEQAINLSFYKPEADSPELQYLQARREALGGYLPKRYTAAATVAVPDVKAYASFALDAAGKEMSTTMAFVRMLGNLLKDTQLGPRIVPIVADEARTFGMANLFKQVGIYSSVGQRYAPEDIGSVLSYREATDGQILEEGISEAGALASWTAAATSYSVHGIAMLPFYIYYSMFGFQRVGDQIWAAADQRARGFLLGATSGRTTLGGEGLQHQDGTSHLIAATIPNCKAYDPAFAGELAIIIDHGMREMLELQRDVFYYVTMMNENYAQPNQPTATTEGVIRGCYKWGQLVPTKQPTKPKKKTGAVTLMGSGAILTEVIKAAELLQADGIAVDIFSVTSWSELARDGMANDTTGNSIPYLTQQLLDSQGPIIAASDYVRAVPETVRAYVPANRTFRTLGTDGFGRSD
;
A
#
# COMPACT_ATOMS: atom_id res chain seq x y z
N ARG A 1 -16.05 -5.47 6.28
CA ARG A 1 -17.04 -6.35 5.66
C ARG A 1 -16.46 -7.69 5.27
N TYR A 2 -15.39 -7.75 4.50
CA TYR A 2 -14.73 -9.00 4.09
C TYR A 2 -14.57 -9.99 5.25
N LEU A 3 -14.00 -9.55 6.39
CA LEU A 3 -13.84 -10.39 7.59
C LEU A 3 -15.19 -10.82 8.20
N SER A 4 -16.18 -9.93 8.20
CA SER A 4 -17.52 -10.21 8.73
C SER A 4 -18.28 -11.21 7.87
N HIS A 5 -18.33 -11.01 6.56
CA HIS A 5 -18.99 -11.90 5.62
C HIS A 5 -18.39 -13.30 5.63
N ARG A 6 -17.08 -13.40 5.86
CA ARG A 6 -16.38 -14.67 6.02
C ARG A 6 -16.39 -15.22 7.45
N GLN A 7 -17.15 -14.61 8.36
CA GLN A 7 -17.30 -15.04 9.75
C GLN A 7 -16.00 -15.12 10.55
N LEU A 8 -14.97 -14.37 10.14
CA LEU A 8 -13.67 -14.33 10.81
C LEU A 8 -13.62 -13.33 11.96
N LEU A 9 -14.38 -12.24 11.84
CA LEU A 9 -14.49 -11.19 12.85
C LEU A 9 -15.83 -10.48 12.71
N ASN A 10 -16.57 -10.33 13.80
CA ASN A 10 -17.78 -9.49 13.76
C ASN A 10 -17.38 -8.00 13.70
N CYS A 11 -17.66 -7.37 12.56
CA CYS A 11 -17.46 -5.94 12.30
C CYS A 11 -18.78 -5.20 12.10
N GLU A 12 -19.90 -5.80 12.46
CA GLU A 12 -21.22 -5.18 12.33
C GLU A 12 -21.29 -3.87 13.12
N GLY A 13 -21.91 -2.84 12.53
CA GLY A 13 -22.03 -1.51 13.11
C GLY A 13 -20.73 -0.68 13.14
N ARG A 14 -19.57 -1.23 12.78
CA ARG A 14 -18.32 -0.46 12.73
C ARG A 14 -18.28 0.40 11.47
N LYS A 15 -17.85 1.66 11.63
CA LYS A 15 -17.59 2.59 10.53
C LYS A 15 -16.09 2.81 10.36
N VAL A 16 -15.67 3.02 9.13
CA VAL A 16 -14.31 3.45 8.76
C VAL A 16 -14.40 4.91 8.34
N TRP A 17 -13.66 5.76 9.05
CA TRP A 17 -13.64 7.20 8.80
C TRP A 17 -12.30 7.60 8.20
N GLY A 18 -12.33 8.28 7.04
CA GLY A 18 -11.17 8.94 6.43
C GLY A 18 -11.34 10.45 6.50
N VAL A 19 -10.28 11.18 6.86
CA VAL A 19 -10.27 12.65 6.85
C VAL A 19 -9.18 13.12 5.90
N PHE A 20 -9.57 13.91 4.92
CA PHE A 20 -8.70 14.37 3.83
C PHE A 20 -8.79 15.89 3.67
N GLY A 21 -7.73 16.52 3.17
CA GLY A 21 -7.79 17.88 2.65
C GLY A 21 -8.35 17.90 1.23
N ASP A 22 -8.90 19.05 0.83
CA ASP A 22 -9.39 19.26 -0.55
C ASP A 22 -8.24 19.24 -1.59
N GLY A 23 -7.03 19.65 -1.20
CA GLY A 23 -5.84 19.52 -2.02
C GLY A 23 -5.36 18.09 -2.21
N GLU A 24 -5.61 17.19 -1.23
CA GLU A 24 -5.29 15.76 -1.33
C GLU A 24 -6.16 15.03 -2.35
N MET A 25 -7.27 15.63 -2.79
CA MET A 25 -8.09 15.09 -3.88
C MET A 25 -7.46 15.26 -5.26
N ASP A 26 -6.31 15.94 -5.37
CA ASP A 26 -5.51 15.95 -6.60
C ASP A 26 -4.68 14.66 -6.77
N GLU A 27 -4.45 13.90 -5.69
CA GLU A 27 -3.69 12.66 -5.74
C GLU A 27 -4.50 11.55 -6.44
N PRO A 28 -3.89 10.83 -7.42
CA PRO A 28 -4.56 9.73 -8.11
C PRO A 28 -5.08 8.65 -7.15
N GLU A 29 -4.34 8.37 -6.08
CA GLU A 29 -4.68 7.36 -5.07
C GLU A 29 -5.97 7.70 -4.33
N SER A 30 -6.22 9.00 -4.06
CA SER A 30 -7.45 9.46 -3.42
C SER A 30 -8.69 9.20 -4.27
N MET A 31 -8.51 9.08 -5.60
CA MET A 31 -9.59 8.94 -6.56
C MET A 31 -9.78 7.50 -7.09
N SER A 32 -8.81 6.64 -6.87
CA SER A 32 -8.72 5.35 -7.58
C SER A 32 -9.84 4.36 -7.26
N ALA A 33 -10.43 4.40 -6.06
CA ALA A 33 -11.39 3.39 -5.59
C ALA A 33 -12.81 3.92 -5.34
N LEU A 34 -13.15 5.13 -5.79
CA LEU A 34 -14.47 5.73 -5.51
C LEU A 34 -15.62 4.90 -6.08
N THR A 35 -15.52 4.47 -7.34
CA THR A 35 -16.56 3.66 -7.99
C THR A 35 -16.64 2.25 -7.41
N LEU A 36 -15.50 1.66 -7.00
CA LEU A 36 -15.46 0.36 -6.34
C LEU A 36 -16.21 0.41 -5.00
N ALA A 37 -15.94 1.41 -4.17
CA ALA A 37 -16.61 1.58 -2.88
C ALA A 37 -18.14 1.68 -3.03
N ALA A 38 -18.62 2.40 -4.05
CA ALA A 38 -20.05 2.54 -4.34
C ALA A 38 -20.64 1.24 -4.90
N ARG A 39 -19.97 0.56 -5.83
CA ARG A 39 -20.40 -0.71 -6.40
C ARG A 39 -20.52 -1.80 -5.33
N GLU A 40 -19.56 -1.85 -4.41
CA GLU A 40 -19.58 -2.76 -3.27
C GLU A 40 -20.48 -2.28 -2.13
N ARG A 41 -21.21 -1.17 -2.30
CA ARG A 41 -22.15 -0.59 -1.32
C ARG A 41 -21.53 -0.48 0.08
N LEU A 42 -20.32 0.06 0.17
CA LEU A 42 -19.60 0.17 1.44
C LEU A 42 -20.20 1.27 2.33
N ASP A 43 -21.40 1.07 2.85
CA ASP A 43 -22.10 2.02 3.74
C ASP A 43 -21.44 2.15 5.11
N ASN A 44 -20.44 1.35 5.39
CA ASN A 44 -19.57 1.51 6.56
C ASN A 44 -18.37 2.45 6.32
N LEU A 45 -18.21 2.98 5.10
CA LEU A 45 -17.17 3.94 4.74
C LEU A 45 -17.72 5.36 4.76
N VAL A 46 -17.06 6.24 5.51
CA VAL A 46 -17.37 7.68 5.57
C VAL A 46 -16.11 8.48 5.36
N TRP A 47 -16.11 9.36 4.38
CA TRP A 47 -15.04 10.33 4.17
C TRP A 47 -15.46 11.72 4.59
N VAL A 48 -14.53 12.48 5.18
CA VAL A 48 -14.68 13.90 5.47
C VAL A 48 -13.60 14.63 4.70
N VAL A 49 -13.99 15.42 3.72
CA VAL A 49 -13.06 16.28 2.97
C VAL A 49 -13.11 17.68 3.58
N ASN A 50 -12.00 18.08 4.20
CA ASN A 50 -11.82 19.40 4.77
C ASN A 50 -11.52 20.42 3.66
N CYS A 51 -12.57 21.07 3.15
CA CYS A 51 -12.49 22.04 2.07
C CYS A 51 -12.15 23.41 2.63
N ASN A 52 -10.88 23.63 2.97
CA ASN A 52 -10.40 24.96 3.35
C ASN A 52 -10.11 25.86 2.13
N LEU A 53 -10.20 25.31 0.92
CA LEU A 53 -10.08 25.96 -0.39
C LEU A 53 -8.66 26.44 -0.72
N GLN A 54 -7.66 26.03 0.05
CA GLN A 54 -6.28 26.48 -0.09
C GLN A 54 -5.29 25.33 -0.13
N ARG A 55 -4.37 25.37 -1.11
CA ARG A 55 -3.11 24.61 -1.13
C ARG A 55 -2.03 25.38 -0.35
N LEU A 56 -0.77 25.00 -0.54
CA LEU A 56 0.39 25.71 0.02
C LEU A 56 0.55 27.08 -0.65
N ASP A 57 0.48 27.12 -1.97
CA ASP A 57 0.83 28.29 -2.78
C ASP A 57 -0.38 29.14 -3.18
N GLY A 58 -1.61 28.73 -2.91
CA GLY A 58 -2.79 29.46 -3.31
C GLY A 58 -4.11 28.73 -3.13
N PRO A 59 -5.19 29.20 -3.76
CA PRO A 59 -6.48 28.52 -3.73
C PRO A 59 -6.42 27.19 -4.51
N VAL A 60 -7.23 26.21 -4.09
CA VAL A 60 -7.25 24.87 -4.71
C VAL A 60 -7.66 24.93 -6.18
N ARG A 61 -8.68 25.72 -6.52
CA ARG A 61 -9.16 25.84 -7.90
C ARG A 61 -9.10 27.27 -8.48
N GLY A 62 -8.63 28.25 -7.73
CA GLY A 62 -8.52 29.63 -8.20
C GLY A 62 -9.85 30.19 -8.71
N ASN A 63 -10.06 30.11 -10.02
CA ASN A 63 -11.29 30.57 -10.71
C ASN A 63 -12.40 29.50 -10.71
N GLY A 64 -12.19 28.33 -10.13
CA GLY A 64 -13.17 27.25 -9.98
C GLY A 64 -13.71 27.15 -8.56
N ARG A 65 -14.46 26.07 -8.32
CA ARG A 65 -15.07 25.75 -7.02
C ARG A 65 -14.90 24.27 -6.72
N ILE A 66 -13.92 23.95 -5.88
CA ILE A 66 -13.57 22.55 -5.57
C ILE A 66 -14.74 21.77 -4.96
N ILE A 67 -15.55 22.38 -4.11
CA ILE A 67 -16.71 21.70 -3.49
C ILE A 67 -17.70 21.24 -4.54
N ASP A 68 -17.97 22.03 -5.58
CA ASP A 68 -18.91 21.68 -6.64
C ASP A 68 -18.33 20.60 -7.57
N GLU A 69 -17.02 20.59 -7.78
CA GLU A 69 -16.33 19.54 -8.51
C GLU A 69 -16.41 18.22 -7.76
N LEU A 70 -16.08 18.23 -6.47
CA LEU A 70 -16.13 17.05 -5.61
C LEU A 70 -17.55 16.53 -5.43
N GLU A 71 -18.55 17.41 -5.26
CA GLU A 71 -19.96 16.99 -5.20
C GLU A 71 -20.36 16.18 -6.43
N LYS A 72 -20.06 16.69 -7.63
CA LYS A 72 -20.37 16.01 -8.90
C LYS A 72 -19.63 14.71 -9.05
N LEU A 73 -18.35 14.69 -8.66
CA LEU A 73 -17.50 13.53 -8.74
C LEU A 73 -18.00 12.40 -7.83
N PHE A 74 -18.20 12.67 -6.54
CA PHE A 74 -18.67 11.67 -5.58
C PHE A 74 -20.10 11.22 -5.89
N ALA A 75 -21.00 12.14 -6.21
CA ALA A 75 -22.37 11.79 -6.62
C ALA A 75 -22.37 10.95 -7.90
N GLY A 76 -21.56 11.30 -8.91
CA GLY A 76 -21.40 10.54 -10.14
C GLY A 76 -20.80 9.15 -9.92
N ALA A 77 -19.94 9.00 -8.92
CA ALA A 77 -19.40 7.71 -8.49
C ALA A 77 -20.38 6.87 -7.65
N GLY A 78 -21.54 7.40 -7.28
CA GLY A 78 -22.57 6.67 -6.52
C GLY A 78 -22.48 6.82 -4.99
N TRP A 79 -21.81 7.85 -4.49
CA TRP A 79 -21.72 8.17 -3.07
C TRP A 79 -22.89 9.03 -2.61
N ASN A 80 -23.27 8.87 -1.36
CA ASN A 80 -24.10 9.85 -0.63
C ASN A 80 -23.23 11.06 -0.28
N VAL A 81 -23.65 12.27 -0.68
CA VAL A 81 -22.89 13.52 -0.48
C VAL A 81 -23.61 14.42 0.50
N ILE A 82 -22.91 14.83 1.56
CA ILE A 82 -23.37 15.82 2.54
C ILE A 82 -22.46 17.03 2.45
N LYS A 83 -23.04 18.24 2.22
CA LYS A 83 -22.25 19.48 2.16
C LYS A 83 -22.46 20.33 3.40
N LEU A 84 -21.36 20.75 4.03
CA LEU A 84 -21.33 21.71 5.13
C LEU A 84 -20.70 23.01 4.63
N VAL A 85 -21.45 23.84 3.91
CA VAL A 85 -20.93 25.06 3.26
C VAL A 85 -20.97 26.26 4.18
N TRP A 86 -22.10 26.50 4.84
CA TRP A 86 -22.32 27.63 5.76
C TRP A 86 -22.86 27.18 7.12
N GLY A 87 -22.50 27.95 8.16
CA GLY A 87 -22.96 27.72 9.52
C GLY A 87 -24.37 28.23 9.79
N SER A 88 -24.89 27.94 10.98
CA SER A 88 -26.23 28.34 11.44
C SER A 88 -26.39 29.86 11.50
N ASP A 89 -25.31 30.63 11.62
CA ASP A 89 -25.32 32.10 11.60
C ASP A 89 -25.89 32.65 10.30
N TRP A 90 -25.86 31.88 9.21
CA TRP A 90 -26.42 32.24 7.91
C TRP A 90 -27.91 31.93 7.77
N ASP A 91 -28.48 31.10 8.64
CA ASP A 91 -29.86 30.62 8.49
C ASP A 91 -30.87 31.76 8.50
N GLY A 92 -30.65 32.78 9.36
CA GLY A 92 -31.48 33.98 9.38
C GLY A 92 -31.36 34.86 8.12
N LEU A 93 -30.22 34.85 7.44
CA LEU A 93 -30.04 35.52 6.16
C LEU A 93 -30.76 34.76 5.03
N PHE A 94 -30.61 33.45 4.98
CA PHE A 94 -31.34 32.59 4.02
C PHE A 94 -32.84 32.67 4.18
N ALA A 95 -33.35 32.69 5.43
CA ALA A 95 -34.80 32.84 5.71
C ALA A 95 -35.36 34.16 5.16
N ARG A 96 -34.57 35.22 5.06
CA ARG A 96 -34.96 36.53 4.51
C ARG A 96 -34.68 36.67 3.02
N ASP A 97 -33.94 35.75 2.41
CA ASP A 97 -33.59 35.80 0.99
C ASP A 97 -34.73 35.23 0.12
N THR A 98 -35.75 36.07 -0.10
CA THR A 98 -36.92 35.67 -0.90
C THR A 98 -36.66 35.62 -2.41
N THR A 99 -35.53 36.10 -2.86
CA THR A 99 -35.15 36.19 -4.28
C THR A 99 -34.10 35.15 -4.67
N GLY A 100 -33.45 34.51 -3.73
CA GLY A 100 -32.33 33.60 -3.94
C GLY A 100 -31.00 34.32 -4.28
N ALA A 101 -30.92 35.63 -3.96
CA ALA A 101 -29.73 36.45 -4.23
C ALA A 101 -28.47 35.90 -3.51
N LEU A 102 -28.64 35.43 -2.27
CA LEU A 102 -27.56 34.88 -1.47
C LEU A 102 -27.05 33.54 -2.06
N MET A 103 -27.96 32.68 -2.49
CA MET A 103 -27.61 31.43 -3.16
C MET A 103 -26.86 31.69 -4.46
N ARG A 104 -27.31 32.68 -5.28
CA ARG A 104 -26.60 33.04 -6.51
C ARG A 104 -25.23 33.64 -6.23
N ALA A 105 -25.10 34.46 -5.19
CA ALA A 105 -23.83 35.01 -4.79
C ALA A 105 -22.82 33.91 -4.44
N PHE A 106 -23.22 32.96 -3.61
CA PHE A 106 -22.35 31.80 -3.29
C PHE A 106 -22.03 30.97 -4.53
N ALA A 107 -23.01 30.71 -5.42
CA ALA A 107 -22.80 29.97 -6.64
C ALA A 107 -21.78 30.62 -7.59
N ASN A 108 -21.68 31.93 -7.56
CA ASN A 108 -20.75 32.69 -8.42
C ASN A 108 -19.42 33.02 -7.72
N THR A 109 -19.27 32.77 -6.43
CA THR A 109 -18.04 33.07 -5.69
C THR A 109 -17.06 31.89 -5.82
N VAL A 110 -15.94 32.14 -6.48
CA VAL A 110 -14.89 31.14 -6.72
C VAL A 110 -13.96 30.98 -5.51
N ASP A 111 -13.17 29.89 -5.49
CA ASP A 111 -12.28 29.55 -4.36
C ASP A 111 -11.30 30.68 -4.02
N GLY A 112 -10.74 31.35 -5.03
CA GLY A 112 -9.85 32.49 -4.82
C GLY A 112 -10.52 33.66 -4.12
N GLN A 113 -11.78 33.99 -4.46
CA GLN A 113 -12.56 35.03 -3.76
C GLN A 113 -12.91 34.56 -2.32
N MET A 114 -13.29 33.30 -2.15
CA MET A 114 -13.60 32.76 -0.82
C MET A 114 -12.38 32.76 0.10
N GLN A 115 -11.16 32.57 -0.44
CA GLN A 115 -9.91 32.75 0.30
C GLN A 115 -9.72 34.21 0.72
N THR A 116 -9.93 35.14 -0.20
CA THR A 116 -9.83 36.58 0.09
C THR A 116 -10.79 36.97 1.21
N PHE A 117 -12.05 36.55 1.14
CA PHE A 117 -13.05 36.82 2.19
C PHE A 117 -12.69 36.15 3.55
N ALA A 118 -11.98 35.02 3.54
CA ALA A 118 -11.51 34.41 4.77
C ALA A 118 -10.36 35.17 5.44
N ALA A 119 -9.53 35.86 4.64
CA ALA A 119 -8.34 36.58 5.09
C ALA A 119 -8.62 38.03 5.46
N LYS A 120 -9.79 38.56 5.08
CA LYS A 120 -10.20 39.97 5.30
C LYS A 120 -11.24 40.08 6.42
N ASP A 121 -11.46 41.31 6.90
CA ASP A 121 -12.39 41.63 7.97
C ASP A 121 -13.86 41.74 7.49
N GLY A 122 -14.77 41.93 8.43
CA GLY A 122 -16.18 42.03 8.15
C GLY A 122 -16.55 43.29 7.35
N ARG A 123 -15.79 44.39 7.45
CA ARG A 123 -16.00 45.58 6.62
C ARG A 123 -15.72 45.28 5.15
N PHE A 124 -14.57 44.67 4.86
CA PHE A 124 -14.23 44.24 3.51
C PHE A 124 -15.31 43.29 2.94
N ASN A 125 -15.76 42.33 3.74
CA ASN A 125 -16.78 41.36 3.34
C ASN A 125 -18.15 42.02 3.10
N ARG A 126 -18.50 43.03 3.89
CA ARG A 126 -19.70 43.88 3.64
C ARG A 126 -19.62 44.57 2.28
N GLU A 127 -18.51 45.22 2.02
CA GLU A 127 -18.31 45.99 0.80
C GLU A 127 -18.21 45.10 -0.44
N ASN A 128 -17.55 43.96 -0.36
CA ASN A 128 -17.18 43.16 -1.53
C ASN A 128 -18.05 41.89 -1.73
N PHE A 129 -18.63 41.31 -0.69
CA PHE A 129 -19.57 40.19 -0.82
C PHE A 129 -21.02 40.73 -0.83
N PHE A 130 -21.45 41.37 0.24
CA PHE A 130 -22.81 41.90 0.32
C PHE A 130 -23.02 43.10 -0.58
N GLY A 131 -21.96 43.85 -0.92
CA GLY A 131 -22.00 44.99 -1.82
C GLY A 131 -22.22 44.68 -3.30
N GLN A 132 -22.22 43.40 -3.70
CA GLN A 132 -22.35 42.96 -5.09
C GLN A 132 -23.67 43.37 -5.75
N ASN A 133 -24.75 43.48 -4.99
CA ASN A 133 -26.04 43.94 -5.47
C ASN A 133 -26.91 44.47 -4.32
N PRO A 134 -27.98 45.25 -4.63
CA PRO A 134 -28.85 45.85 -3.62
C PRO A 134 -29.60 44.84 -2.74
N GLU A 135 -29.87 43.63 -3.24
CA GLU A 135 -30.58 42.60 -2.48
C GLU A 135 -29.71 42.05 -1.36
N LEU A 136 -28.43 41.77 -1.67
CA LEU A 136 -27.44 41.36 -0.67
C LEU A 136 -27.18 42.45 0.36
N GLN A 137 -27.10 43.72 -0.07
CA GLN A 137 -26.93 44.84 0.83
C GLN A 137 -28.09 44.92 1.85
N ARG A 138 -29.34 44.74 1.39
CA ARG A 138 -30.51 44.69 2.27
C ARG A 138 -30.46 43.52 3.27
N LEU A 139 -29.97 42.35 2.87
CA LEU A 139 -29.82 41.21 3.78
C LEU A 139 -28.84 41.48 4.91
N ALA A 140 -27.76 42.23 4.63
CA ALA A 140 -26.76 42.61 5.62
C ALA A 140 -27.10 43.91 6.38
N GLN A 141 -28.22 44.58 6.03
CA GLN A 141 -28.63 45.79 6.71
C GLN A 141 -28.92 45.54 8.20
N GLY A 142 -28.31 46.36 9.06
CA GLY A 142 -28.44 46.20 10.52
C GLY A 142 -27.44 45.25 11.16
N MET A 143 -26.64 44.52 10.41
CA MET A 143 -25.52 43.77 10.96
C MET A 143 -24.31 44.69 11.16
N THR A 144 -23.53 44.48 12.25
CA THR A 144 -22.22 45.16 12.41
C THR A 144 -21.15 44.43 11.59
N ASP A 145 -19.98 45.07 11.39
CA ASP A 145 -18.87 44.44 10.69
C ASP A 145 -18.34 43.22 11.46
N GLU A 146 -18.35 43.27 12.80
CA GLU A 146 -17.97 42.15 13.65
C GLU A 146 -18.97 40.96 13.53
N GLN A 147 -20.26 41.25 13.34
CA GLN A 147 -21.24 40.18 13.10
C GLN A 147 -21.05 39.54 11.74
N ILE A 148 -20.66 40.28 10.72
CA ILE A 148 -20.33 39.76 9.38
C ILE A 148 -19.04 38.93 9.45
N ASP A 149 -18.01 39.36 10.20
CA ASP A 149 -16.77 38.64 10.36
C ASP A 149 -16.97 37.27 11.07
N ARG A 150 -17.93 37.23 11.99
CA ARG A 150 -18.28 36.03 12.78
C ARG A 150 -19.12 35.01 12.02
N LEU A 151 -19.63 35.32 10.82
CA LEU A 151 -20.38 34.38 10.00
C LEU A 151 -19.50 33.14 9.68
N LYS A 152 -19.88 31.99 10.19
CA LYS A 152 -19.08 30.76 10.10
C LYS A 152 -19.34 30.01 8.81
N ARG A 153 -18.30 29.37 8.31
CA ARG A 153 -18.44 28.28 7.34
C ARG A 153 -18.98 27.03 8.04
N GLY A 154 -19.67 26.16 7.31
CA GLY A 154 -20.35 24.99 7.87
C GLY A 154 -19.44 24.03 8.62
N GLY A 155 -18.19 23.87 8.14
CA GLY A 155 -17.17 23.04 8.79
C GLY A 155 -16.66 23.59 10.14
N HIS A 156 -17.11 24.77 10.58
CA HIS A 156 -16.85 25.35 11.92
C HIS A 156 -18.08 25.46 12.80
N ASP A 157 -19.23 24.95 12.33
CA ASP A 157 -20.48 24.93 13.10
C ASP A 157 -20.68 23.57 13.76
N LEU A 158 -20.47 23.50 15.07
CA LEU A 158 -20.52 22.24 15.81
C LEU A 158 -21.87 21.52 15.71
N VAL A 159 -22.98 22.27 15.65
CA VAL A 159 -24.34 21.68 15.53
C VAL A 159 -24.50 21.04 14.16
N LYS A 160 -24.13 21.74 13.09
CA LYS A 160 -24.21 21.20 11.71
C LYS A 160 -23.20 20.07 11.47
N ILE A 161 -22.00 20.14 12.05
CA ILE A 161 -21.03 19.04 12.04
C ILE A 161 -21.64 17.80 12.69
N TYR A 162 -22.17 17.93 13.92
CA TYR A 162 -22.80 16.81 14.60
C TYR A 162 -23.94 16.20 13.77
N ALA A 163 -24.82 17.02 13.22
CA ALA A 163 -25.93 16.56 12.39
C ALA A 163 -25.45 15.81 11.14
N ALA A 164 -24.40 16.30 10.47
CA ALA A 164 -23.80 15.66 9.30
C ALA A 164 -23.17 14.31 9.66
N TYR A 165 -22.41 14.24 10.75
CA TYR A 165 -21.81 12.99 11.23
C TYR A 165 -22.88 11.97 11.64
N ALA A 166 -23.94 12.40 12.33
CA ALA A 166 -25.06 11.54 12.68
C ALA A 166 -25.80 11.00 11.44
N ALA A 167 -26.06 11.85 10.46
CA ALA A 167 -26.67 11.45 9.18
C ALA A 167 -25.76 10.46 8.41
N ALA A 168 -24.47 10.71 8.34
CA ALA A 168 -23.52 9.81 7.70
C ALA A 168 -23.42 8.45 8.43
N ALA A 169 -23.45 8.46 9.76
CA ALA A 169 -23.43 7.23 10.56
C ALA A 169 -24.68 6.39 10.36
N ALA A 170 -25.84 7.02 10.18
CA ALA A 170 -27.13 6.36 9.98
C ALA A 170 -27.38 5.93 8.52
N HIS A 171 -26.65 6.49 7.55
CA HIS A 171 -26.85 6.20 6.13
C HIS A 171 -26.46 4.75 5.80
N THR A 172 -27.26 4.11 4.94
CA THR A 172 -27.08 2.72 4.50
C THR A 172 -27.11 2.59 2.98
N GLY A 173 -26.48 1.55 2.47
CA GLY A 173 -26.51 1.18 1.04
C GLY A 173 -25.49 1.90 0.15
N GLN A 174 -24.85 2.95 0.65
CA GLN A 174 -23.83 3.72 -0.11
C GLN A 174 -22.73 4.22 0.84
N PRO A 175 -21.47 4.37 0.39
CA PRO A 175 -20.49 5.15 1.12
C PRO A 175 -20.90 6.61 1.19
N THR A 176 -20.48 7.33 2.23
CA THR A 176 -20.83 8.73 2.44
C THR A 176 -19.60 9.62 2.42
N VAL A 177 -19.69 10.77 1.76
CA VAL A 177 -18.70 11.85 1.87
C VAL A 177 -19.33 13.09 2.49
N ILE A 178 -18.62 13.71 3.43
CA ILE A 178 -18.97 15.01 4.01
C ILE A 178 -17.97 16.04 3.44
N LEU A 179 -18.44 16.97 2.61
CA LEU A 179 -17.63 18.07 2.09
C LEU A 179 -17.78 19.25 3.05
N ALA A 180 -16.78 19.44 3.92
CA ALA A 180 -16.83 20.42 5.00
C ALA A 180 -16.05 21.69 4.64
N GLN A 181 -16.73 22.78 4.32
CA GLN A 181 -16.08 24.07 4.04
C GLN A 181 -15.56 24.71 5.33
N THR A 182 -14.25 24.97 5.37
CA THR A 182 -13.55 25.54 6.51
C THR A 182 -12.71 26.75 6.11
N LYS A 183 -12.08 27.40 7.06
CA LYS A 183 -11.05 28.43 6.84
C LYS A 183 -9.70 27.87 7.26
N LYS A 184 -8.68 27.95 6.40
CA LYS A 184 -7.31 27.60 6.76
C LYS A 184 -6.82 28.53 7.87
N GLY A 185 -6.22 27.97 8.93
CA GLY A 185 -5.81 28.74 10.09
C GLY A 185 -6.97 29.36 10.88
N TYR A 186 -8.14 28.69 10.92
CA TYR A 186 -9.30 29.16 11.65
C TYR A 186 -8.97 29.49 13.11
N GLY A 187 -9.37 30.69 13.54
CA GLY A 187 -9.09 31.17 14.89
C GLY A 187 -7.82 32.00 15.04
N LEU A 188 -6.87 31.94 14.10
CA LEU A 188 -5.62 32.70 14.15
C LEU A 188 -5.80 34.21 13.83
N GLY A 189 -7.03 34.67 13.57
CA GLY A 189 -7.33 36.09 13.32
C GLY A 189 -6.42 36.70 12.26
N THR A 190 -5.91 37.91 12.56
CA THR A 190 -5.01 38.62 11.68
C THR A 190 -3.64 37.97 11.52
N ALA A 191 -3.21 37.10 12.42
CA ALA A 191 -1.91 36.44 12.36
C ALA A 191 -1.82 35.46 11.18
N GLY A 192 -2.89 34.67 10.92
CA GLY A 192 -2.77 33.60 9.95
C GLY A 192 -4.06 33.12 9.29
N GLN A 193 -5.26 33.59 9.65
CA GLN A 193 -6.48 33.05 9.10
C GLN A 193 -6.65 33.39 7.60
N GLY A 194 -6.75 32.37 6.75
CA GLY A 194 -6.97 32.52 5.31
C GLY A 194 -5.80 33.07 4.51
N LYS A 195 -4.69 33.42 5.14
CA LYS A 195 -3.54 34.04 4.46
C LYS A 195 -2.73 33.03 3.65
N MET A 196 -2.01 33.48 2.65
CA MET A 196 -1.05 32.70 1.86
C MET A 196 0.07 32.14 2.75
N THR A 197 0.45 32.90 3.79
CA THR A 197 1.51 32.52 4.73
C THR A 197 1.05 31.58 5.85
N THR A 198 -0.22 31.22 5.93
CA THR A 198 -0.78 30.41 7.03
C THR A 198 -0.02 29.08 7.22
N HIS A 199 0.39 28.42 6.14
CA HIS A 199 1.10 27.16 6.23
C HIS A 199 2.51 27.28 6.82
N SER A 200 3.18 28.40 6.57
CA SER A 200 4.53 28.69 7.06
C SER A 200 4.56 29.43 8.40
N GLN A 201 3.41 29.76 8.96
CA GLN A 201 3.31 30.42 10.27
C GLN A 201 3.77 29.48 11.40
N LYS A 202 4.98 29.71 11.91
CA LYS A 202 5.60 28.84 12.93
C LYS A 202 5.38 29.28 14.35
N LYS A 203 5.16 30.58 14.57
CA LYS A 203 5.01 31.18 15.91
C LYS A 203 3.91 32.24 15.86
N LEU A 204 3.15 32.33 16.94
CA LEU A 204 2.23 33.41 17.25
C LEU A 204 2.94 34.32 18.25
N ASP A 205 2.68 35.62 18.17
CA ASP A 205 3.13 36.56 19.18
C ASP A 205 2.19 36.56 20.42
N GLU A 206 2.54 37.32 21.45
CA GLU A 206 1.77 37.38 22.68
C GLU A 206 0.34 37.88 22.46
N THR A 207 0.17 38.85 21.58
CA THR A 207 -1.16 39.43 21.23
C THR A 207 -2.01 38.39 20.54
N ASP A 208 -1.43 37.68 19.54
CA ASP A 208 -2.10 36.59 18.82
C ASP A 208 -2.59 35.48 19.76
N LEU A 209 -1.77 35.08 20.74
CA LEU A 209 -2.10 34.04 21.72
C LEU A 209 -3.26 34.47 22.63
N ILE A 210 -3.27 35.74 23.07
CA ILE A 210 -4.35 36.30 23.86
C ILE A 210 -5.64 36.39 23.03
N GLU A 211 -5.57 36.86 21.78
CA GLU A 211 -6.72 36.91 20.88
C GLU A 211 -7.29 35.51 20.64
N TYR A 212 -6.45 34.50 20.40
CA TYR A 212 -6.85 33.11 20.24
C TYR A 212 -7.59 32.60 21.48
N ARG A 213 -7.03 32.79 22.68
CA ARG A 213 -7.63 32.44 23.96
C ARG A 213 -9.02 33.09 24.11
N ASN A 214 -9.12 34.38 23.82
CA ASN A 214 -10.36 35.16 23.94
C ASN A 214 -11.43 34.67 22.96
N ARG A 215 -11.03 34.38 21.70
CA ARG A 215 -11.93 33.89 20.67
C ARG A 215 -12.60 32.58 21.04
N PHE A 216 -11.88 31.69 21.67
CA PHE A 216 -12.37 30.37 22.08
C PHE A 216 -12.80 30.30 23.54
N ASN A 217 -12.81 31.42 24.26
CA ASN A 217 -13.16 31.52 25.69
C ASN A 217 -12.40 30.49 26.55
N LEU A 218 -11.11 30.30 26.27
CA LEU A 218 -10.30 29.39 27.08
C LEU A 218 -10.10 29.98 28.47
N PRO A 219 -10.30 29.22 29.55
CA PRO A 219 -10.19 29.72 30.92
C PRO A 219 -8.73 29.79 31.37
N LEU A 220 -7.94 30.61 30.68
CA LEU A 220 -6.52 30.87 30.94
C LEU A 220 -6.33 32.36 31.21
N THR A 221 -5.40 32.70 32.10
CA THR A 221 -4.91 34.09 32.25
C THR A 221 -4.09 34.48 31.04
N ASP A 222 -3.80 35.80 30.86
CA ASP A 222 -2.93 36.30 29.80
C ASP A 222 -1.54 35.63 29.88
N GLU A 223 -0.97 35.59 31.09
CA GLU A 223 0.33 34.95 31.36
C GLU A 223 0.32 33.46 30.98
N GLN A 224 -0.74 32.73 31.34
CA GLN A 224 -0.90 31.32 30.99
C GLN A 224 -1.03 31.11 29.47
N ALA A 225 -1.76 31.99 28.78
CA ALA A 225 -1.89 31.93 27.34
C ALA A 225 -0.54 32.18 26.64
N ILE A 226 0.20 33.23 27.04
CA ILE A 226 1.52 33.58 26.52
C ILE A 226 2.54 32.46 26.76
N ASN A 227 2.52 31.85 27.94
CA ASN A 227 3.40 30.73 28.30
C ASN A 227 2.93 29.37 27.73
N LEU A 228 1.87 29.33 26.93
CA LEU A 228 1.29 28.10 26.35
C LEU A 228 0.99 27.05 27.43
N SER A 229 0.48 27.48 28.59
CA SER A 229 0.15 26.59 29.71
C SER A 229 -0.88 25.56 29.27
N PHE A 230 -0.65 24.30 29.64
CA PHE A 230 -1.56 23.23 29.27
C PHE A 230 -2.86 23.33 30.09
N TYR A 231 -3.97 23.50 29.39
CA TYR A 231 -5.30 23.51 30.01
C TYR A 231 -5.87 22.09 30.07
N LYS A 232 -6.30 21.70 31.26
CA LYS A 232 -7.06 20.48 31.49
C LYS A 232 -8.29 20.81 32.31
N PRO A 233 -9.51 20.45 31.85
CA PRO A 233 -10.72 20.63 32.64
C PRO A 233 -10.64 19.87 33.98
N GLU A 234 -11.38 20.35 34.99
CA GLU A 234 -11.49 19.67 36.27
C GLU A 234 -12.09 18.27 36.11
N ALA A 235 -11.64 17.33 36.94
CA ALA A 235 -12.00 15.92 36.83
C ALA A 235 -13.52 15.65 36.94
N ASP A 236 -14.22 16.51 37.65
CA ASP A 236 -15.68 16.47 37.86
C ASP A 236 -16.45 17.35 36.87
N SER A 237 -15.79 17.99 35.91
CA SER A 237 -16.47 18.78 34.89
C SER A 237 -17.39 17.93 34.01
N PRO A 238 -18.54 18.47 33.59
CA PRO A 238 -19.48 17.75 32.73
C PRO A 238 -18.88 17.24 31.44
N GLU A 239 -17.93 18.01 30.88
CA GLU A 239 -17.23 17.69 29.65
C GLU A 239 -16.37 16.42 29.80
N LEU A 240 -15.57 16.34 30.90
CA LEU A 240 -14.75 15.16 31.16
C LEU A 240 -15.59 13.95 31.53
N GLN A 241 -16.62 14.12 32.36
CA GLN A 241 -17.52 13.02 32.68
C GLN A 241 -18.20 12.46 31.43
N TYR A 242 -18.69 13.32 30.54
CA TYR A 242 -19.27 12.89 29.25
C TYR A 242 -18.23 12.16 28.39
N LEU A 243 -17.03 12.72 28.23
CA LEU A 243 -15.94 12.12 27.45
C LEU A 243 -15.58 10.73 27.99
N GLN A 244 -15.40 10.60 29.30
CA GLN A 244 -15.03 9.34 29.94
C GLN A 244 -16.11 8.28 29.76
N ALA A 245 -17.38 8.63 30.02
CA ALA A 245 -18.50 7.72 29.84
C ALA A 245 -18.63 7.22 28.39
N ARG A 246 -18.43 8.11 27.43
CA ARG A 246 -18.43 7.73 25.99
C ARG A 246 -17.24 6.83 25.64
N ARG A 247 -16.05 7.10 26.22
CA ARG A 247 -14.86 6.27 25.98
C ARG A 247 -15.01 4.87 26.59
N GLU A 248 -15.56 4.77 27.78
CA GLU A 248 -15.86 3.49 28.44
C GLU A 248 -16.86 2.67 27.63
N ALA A 249 -17.96 3.31 27.17
CA ALA A 249 -18.95 2.66 26.32
C ALA A 249 -18.37 2.13 24.99
N LEU A 250 -17.29 2.73 24.51
CA LEU A 250 -16.56 2.31 23.30
C LEU A 250 -15.40 1.32 23.57
N GLY A 251 -15.27 0.82 24.80
CA GLY A 251 -14.23 -0.15 25.18
C GLY A 251 -12.90 0.44 25.64
N GLY A 252 -12.86 1.73 25.99
CA GLY A 252 -11.68 2.39 26.58
C GLY A 252 -11.00 3.41 25.67
N TYR A 253 -9.76 3.77 26.02
CA TYR A 253 -9.01 4.80 25.29
C TYR A 253 -8.48 4.32 23.95
N LEU A 254 -8.26 5.28 23.05
CA LEU A 254 -7.90 5.11 21.64
C LEU A 254 -6.50 4.70 21.39
N PRO A 255 -6.38 4.35 20.08
CA PRO A 255 -6.77 3.05 19.59
C PRO A 255 -5.76 2.09 20.13
N LYS A 256 -6.21 1.01 20.68
CA LYS A 256 -5.29 -0.05 21.08
C LYS A 256 -4.79 -0.72 19.81
N ARG A 257 -3.55 -0.40 19.42
CA ARG A 257 -2.85 -1.14 18.37
C ARG A 257 -2.20 -2.37 18.99
N TYR A 258 -2.33 -3.49 18.29
CA TYR A 258 -1.68 -4.72 18.69
C TYR A 258 -0.33 -4.83 17.98
N THR A 259 0.70 -5.29 18.69
CA THR A 259 2.00 -5.64 18.10
C THR A 259 2.06 -7.10 17.68
N ALA A 260 1.15 -7.90 18.20
CA ALA A 260 1.02 -9.32 17.91
C ALA A 260 -0.46 -9.72 17.91
N ALA A 261 -0.78 -10.84 17.27
CA ALA A 261 -2.08 -11.51 17.31
C ALA A 261 -1.88 -12.95 17.81
N ALA A 262 -2.95 -13.72 17.92
CA ALA A 262 -2.83 -15.16 18.13
C ALA A 262 -2.00 -15.78 16.99
N THR A 263 -1.04 -16.62 17.33
CA THR A 263 -0.22 -17.33 16.36
C THR A 263 -1.08 -18.26 15.51
N VAL A 264 -0.74 -18.37 14.23
CA VAL A 264 -1.36 -19.30 13.30
C VAL A 264 -0.30 -20.33 12.90
N ALA A 265 -0.57 -21.60 13.16
CA ALA A 265 0.35 -22.68 12.80
C ALA A 265 0.46 -22.80 11.28
N VAL A 266 1.68 -22.91 10.78
CA VAL A 266 1.95 -23.18 9.36
C VAL A 266 2.09 -24.69 9.18
N PRO A 267 1.34 -25.32 8.26
CA PRO A 267 1.45 -26.74 8.01
C PRO A 267 2.87 -27.12 7.54
N ASP A 268 3.25 -28.39 7.67
CA ASP A 268 4.51 -28.87 7.12
C ASP A 268 4.57 -28.61 5.60
N VAL A 269 5.70 -28.14 5.11
CA VAL A 269 5.88 -27.76 3.70
C VAL A 269 5.52 -28.90 2.73
N LYS A 270 5.74 -30.17 3.12
CA LYS A 270 5.37 -31.34 2.31
C LYS A 270 3.86 -31.52 2.17
N ALA A 271 3.07 -31.03 3.12
CA ALA A 271 1.62 -31.16 3.06
C ALA A 271 1.01 -30.38 1.87
N TYR A 272 1.63 -29.28 1.45
CA TYR A 272 1.10 -28.44 0.36
C TYR A 272 2.04 -28.30 -0.84
N ALA A 273 3.35 -28.60 -0.71
CA ALA A 273 4.37 -28.36 -1.72
C ALA A 273 5.23 -29.60 -2.06
N SER A 274 4.87 -30.82 -1.65
CA SER A 274 5.65 -32.03 -1.95
C SER A 274 5.95 -32.19 -3.44
N PHE A 275 5.02 -31.81 -4.31
CA PHE A 275 5.18 -31.87 -5.77
C PHE A 275 6.28 -30.93 -6.30
N ALA A 276 6.59 -29.85 -5.58
CA ALA A 276 7.64 -28.88 -5.91
C ALA A 276 9.00 -29.31 -5.33
N LEU A 277 8.99 -29.92 -4.14
CA LEU A 277 10.20 -30.43 -3.50
C LEU A 277 10.74 -31.70 -4.20
N ASP A 278 9.82 -32.56 -4.67
CA ASP A 278 10.11 -33.83 -5.38
C ASP A 278 9.65 -33.69 -6.84
N ALA A 279 10.31 -32.82 -7.59
CA ALA A 279 9.87 -32.40 -8.92
C ALA A 279 10.70 -32.96 -10.08
N ALA A 280 11.74 -33.76 -9.83
CA ALA A 280 12.69 -34.19 -10.87
C ALA A 280 12.01 -34.69 -12.14
N GLY A 281 12.38 -34.10 -13.27
CA GLY A 281 11.87 -34.42 -14.60
C GLY A 281 10.46 -33.91 -14.92
N LYS A 282 9.80 -33.17 -14.02
CA LYS A 282 8.53 -32.52 -14.30
C LYS A 282 8.78 -31.12 -14.82
N GLU A 283 8.08 -30.74 -15.88
CA GLU A 283 8.08 -29.39 -16.41
C GLU A 283 6.99 -28.57 -15.74
N MET A 284 7.35 -27.43 -15.17
CA MET A 284 6.41 -26.44 -14.64
C MET A 284 7.08 -25.07 -14.52
N SER A 285 6.29 -24.03 -14.54
CA SER A 285 6.72 -22.67 -14.20
C SER A 285 6.64 -22.45 -12.68
N THR A 286 7.42 -21.51 -12.18
CA THR A 286 7.35 -21.12 -10.75
C THR A 286 6.01 -20.46 -10.41
N THR A 287 5.38 -19.74 -11.34
CA THR A 287 4.01 -19.21 -11.19
C THR A 287 2.99 -20.32 -10.98
N MET A 288 3.00 -21.35 -11.84
CA MET A 288 2.09 -22.49 -11.69
C MET A 288 2.35 -23.31 -10.43
N ALA A 289 3.63 -23.44 -10.03
CA ALA A 289 3.99 -24.05 -8.77
C ALA A 289 3.39 -23.30 -7.58
N PHE A 290 3.50 -21.97 -7.57
CA PHE A 290 2.89 -21.12 -6.54
C PHE A 290 1.36 -21.31 -6.49
N VAL A 291 0.67 -21.19 -7.62
CA VAL A 291 -0.78 -21.33 -7.67
C VAL A 291 -1.25 -22.69 -7.14
N ARG A 292 -0.52 -23.75 -7.45
CA ARG A 292 -0.81 -25.09 -6.93
C ARG A 292 -0.57 -25.19 -5.42
N MET A 293 0.51 -24.58 -4.90
CA MET A 293 0.76 -24.47 -3.46
C MET A 293 -0.35 -23.69 -2.77
N LEU A 294 -0.73 -22.52 -3.32
CA LEU A 294 -1.81 -21.68 -2.80
C LEU A 294 -3.12 -22.45 -2.73
N GLY A 295 -3.50 -23.16 -3.80
CA GLY A 295 -4.70 -23.99 -3.86
C GLY A 295 -4.70 -25.12 -2.80
N ASN A 296 -3.54 -25.65 -2.42
CA ASN A 296 -3.41 -26.61 -1.34
C ASN A 296 -3.46 -25.95 0.04
N LEU A 297 -2.79 -24.83 0.24
CA LEU A 297 -2.82 -24.04 1.49
C LEU A 297 -4.24 -23.56 1.83
N LEU A 298 -5.03 -23.17 0.83
CA LEU A 298 -6.42 -22.76 1.01
C LEU A 298 -7.34 -23.88 1.54
N LYS A 299 -6.91 -25.14 1.48
CA LYS A 299 -7.64 -26.28 2.06
C LYS A 299 -7.30 -26.52 3.53
N ASP A 300 -6.23 -25.92 4.05
CA ASP A 300 -5.88 -26.05 5.46
C ASP A 300 -6.98 -25.40 6.33
N THR A 301 -7.37 -26.08 7.40
CA THR A 301 -8.52 -25.65 8.22
C THR A 301 -8.21 -24.47 9.14
N GLN A 302 -6.94 -24.23 9.47
CA GLN A 302 -6.50 -23.14 10.34
C GLN A 302 -5.93 -21.96 9.54
N LEU A 303 -5.00 -22.24 8.65
CA LEU A 303 -4.33 -21.24 7.83
C LEU A 303 -5.18 -20.80 6.65
N GLY A 304 -5.87 -21.73 5.96
CA GLY A 304 -6.63 -21.45 4.75
C GLY A 304 -7.60 -20.27 4.88
N PRO A 305 -8.44 -20.19 5.94
CA PRO A 305 -9.30 -19.03 6.14
C PRO A 305 -8.58 -17.69 6.32
N ARG A 306 -7.30 -17.69 6.69
CA ARG A 306 -6.48 -16.47 6.91
C ARG A 306 -5.81 -15.98 5.64
N ILE A 307 -5.72 -16.81 4.61
CA ILE A 307 -5.10 -16.44 3.33
C ILE A 307 -6.02 -15.48 2.57
N VAL A 308 -5.45 -14.42 2.01
CA VAL A 308 -6.14 -13.44 1.17
C VAL A 308 -5.43 -13.36 -0.18
N PRO A 309 -5.87 -14.11 -1.21
CA PRO A 309 -5.36 -13.92 -2.56
C PRO A 309 -5.87 -12.59 -3.11
N ILE A 310 -4.99 -11.80 -3.70
CA ILE A 310 -5.31 -10.48 -4.27
C ILE A 310 -4.79 -10.42 -5.69
N VAL A 311 -5.61 -9.96 -6.62
CA VAL A 311 -5.28 -9.81 -8.04
C VAL A 311 -5.83 -8.48 -8.58
N ALA A 312 -5.22 -8.00 -9.66
CA ALA A 312 -5.64 -6.83 -10.42
C ALA A 312 -6.11 -7.26 -11.82
N ASP A 313 -7.24 -8.00 -11.88
CA ASP A 313 -7.89 -8.50 -13.12
C ASP A 313 -7.06 -9.49 -13.96
N GLU A 314 -6.09 -10.19 -13.37
CA GLU A 314 -5.17 -11.04 -14.15
C GLU A 314 -5.09 -12.48 -13.62
N ALA A 315 -6.08 -12.91 -12.86
CA ALA A 315 -6.10 -14.24 -12.26
C ALA A 315 -5.97 -15.37 -13.30
N ARG A 316 -6.57 -15.23 -14.49
CA ARG A 316 -6.46 -16.24 -15.55
C ARG A 316 -5.07 -16.31 -16.15
N THR A 317 -4.41 -15.17 -16.34
CA THR A 317 -3.02 -15.08 -16.83
C THR A 317 -2.05 -15.78 -15.89
N PHE A 318 -2.25 -15.67 -14.59
CA PHE A 318 -1.44 -16.34 -13.58
C PHE A 318 -1.89 -17.78 -13.28
N GLY A 319 -2.87 -18.33 -14.02
CA GLY A 319 -3.37 -19.70 -13.83
C GLY A 319 -4.23 -19.90 -12.58
N MET A 320 -4.73 -18.81 -11.97
CA MET A 320 -5.52 -18.85 -10.73
C MET A 320 -7.01 -19.15 -10.95
N ALA A 321 -7.48 -19.32 -12.18
CA ALA A 321 -8.90 -19.52 -12.49
C ALA A 321 -9.55 -20.71 -11.75
N ASN A 322 -8.77 -21.74 -11.45
CA ASN A 322 -9.23 -22.86 -10.62
C ASN A 322 -9.71 -22.44 -9.21
N LEU A 323 -9.15 -21.35 -8.69
CA LEU A 323 -9.48 -20.85 -7.36
C LEU A 323 -10.85 -20.18 -7.33
N PHE A 324 -11.38 -19.71 -8.48
CA PHE A 324 -12.74 -19.14 -8.56
C PHE A 324 -13.79 -20.12 -8.05
N LYS A 325 -13.68 -21.39 -8.44
CA LYS A 325 -14.59 -22.44 -7.97
C LYS A 325 -14.30 -22.83 -6.53
N GLN A 326 -13.03 -22.88 -6.14
CA GLN A 326 -12.60 -23.35 -4.82
C GLN A 326 -13.02 -22.39 -3.71
N VAL A 327 -12.72 -21.09 -3.87
CA VAL A 327 -12.91 -20.09 -2.80
C VAL A 327 -13.71 -18.86 -3.23
N GLY A 328 -13.95 -18.65 -4.53
CA GLY A 328 -14.72 -17.54 -5.09
C GLY A 328 -14.03 -16.18 -4.98
N ILE A 329 -14.48 -15.26 -5.82
CA ILE A 329 -14.14 -13.84 -5.74
C ILE A 329 -15.10 -13.18 -4.76
N TYR A 330 -14.56 -12.35 -3.87
CA TYR A 330 -15.39 -11.63 -2.92
C TYR A 330 -16.19 -10.53 -3.61
N SER A 331 -17.49 -10.53 -3.40
CA SER A 331 -18.38 -9.40 -3.69
C SER A 331 -19.32 -9.18 -2.52
N SER A 332 -19.38 -7.95 -1.99
CA SER A 332 -20.22 -7.63 -0.83
C SER A 332 -21.71 -7.77 -1.13
N VAL A 333 -22.09 -7.82 -2.41
CA VAL A 333 -23.47 -7.95 -2.90
C VAL A 333 -23.76 -9.32 -3.53
N GLY A 334 -22.78 -10.20 -3.61
CA GLY A 334 -22.86 -11.49 -4.29
C GLY A 334 -23.00 -11.38 -5.80
N GLN A 335 -23.07 -12.53 -6.47
CA GLN A 335 -23.24 -12.61 -7.93
C GLN A 335 -24.72 -12.53 -8.30
N ARG A 336 -25.08 -11.53 -9.11
CA ARG A 336 -26.48 -11.26 -9.51
C ARG A 336 -26.79 -11.64 -10.96
N TYR A 337 -25.88 -12.33 -11.61
CA TYR A 337 -25.97 -12.77 -13.00
C TYR A 337 -25.42 -14.18 -13.15
N ALA A 338 -25.78 -14.86 -14.22
CA ALA A 338 -25.13 -16.09 -14.62
C ALA A 338 -23.90 -15.75 -15.49
N PRO A 339 -22.70 -16.22 -15.14
CA PRO A 339 -21.51 -15.95 -15.95
C PRO A 339 -21.61 -16.70 -17.30
N GLU A 340 -20.95 -16.16 -18.32
CA GLU A 340 -20.96 -16.73 -19.67
C GLU A 340 -20.40 -18.17 -19.67
N ASP A 341 -19.37 -18.41 -18.86
CA ASP A 341 -18.67 -19.68 -18.73
C ASP A 341 -19.30 -20.65 -17.70
N ILE A 342 -20.58 -20.45 -17.35
CA ILE A 342 -21.29 -21.29 -16.37
C ILE A 342 -21.24 -22.77 -16.77
N GLY A 343 -20.90 -23.62 -15.82
CA GLY A 343 -20.73 -25.07 -16.05
C GLY A 343 -19.34 -25.49 -16.52
N SER A 344 -18.46 -24.55 -16.88
CA SER A 344 -17.05 -24.86 -17.14
C SER A 344 -16.31 -25.20 -15.82
N VAL A 345 -15.17 -25.89 -15.95
CA VAL A 345 -14.32 -26.19 -14.79
C VAL A 345 -13.72 -24.94 -14.17
N LEU A 346 -13.50 -23.90 -14.99
CA LEU A 346 -12.89 -22.62 -14.63
C LEU A 346 -13.91 -21.47 -14.55
N SER A 347 -15.18 -21.82 -14.28
CA SER A 347 -16.29 -20.86 -14.26
C SER A 347 -16.03 -19.71 -13.29
N TYR A 348 -16.27 -18.49 -13.76
CA TYR A 348 -16.20 -17.28 -12.96
C TYR A 348 -17.24 -17.30 -11.83
N ARG A 349 -16.82 -17.00 -10.60
CA ARG A 349 -17.73 -17.04 -9.44
C ARG A 349 -17.43 -15.92 -8.47
N GLU A 350 -18.43 -15.08 -8.22
CA GLU A 350 -18.46 -14.11 -7.14
C GLU A 350 -19.35 -14.61 -5.98
N ALA A 351 -18.98 -14.31 -4.75
CA ALA A 351 -19.75 -14.68 -3.57
C ALA A 351 -19.51 -13.71 -2.41
N THR A 352 -20.50 -13.55 -1.53
CA THR A 352 -20.36 -12.72 -0.34
C THR A 352 -19.33 -13.25 0.65
N ASP A 353 -19.11 -14.57 0.66
CA ASP A 353 -18.08 -15.26 1.42
C ASP A 353 -16.82 -15.56 0.60
N GLY A 354 -16.74 -15.04 -0.62
CA GLY A 354 -15.58 -15.18 -1.50
C GLY A 354 -14.28 -14.75 -0.83
N GLN A 355 -13.17 -15.39 -1.23
CA GLN A 355 -11.89 -15.19 -0.56
C GLN A 355 -10.90 -14.36 -1.38
N ILE A 356 -10.99 -14.41 -2.71
CA ILE A 356 -10.14 -13.64 -3.62
C ILE A 356 -10.63 -12.19 -3.64
N LEU A 357 -9.73 -11.23 -3.46
CA LEU A 357 -9.99 -9.81 -3.73
C LEU A 357 -9.56 -9.50 -5.17
N GLU A 358 -10.55 -9.16 -6.00
CA GLU A 358 -10.37 -8.76 -7.39
C GLU A 358 -10.62 -7.24 -7.48
N GLU A 359 -9.56 -6.47 -7.66
CA GLU A 359 -9.64 -5.00 -7.57
C GLU A 359 -9.88 -4.32 -8.94
N GLY A 360 -9.97 -5.09 -10.02
CA GLY A 360 -9.89 -4.57 -11.37
C GLY A 360 -8.46 -4.13 -11.71
N ILE A 361 -8.25 -3.50 -12.87
CA ILE A 361 -6.92 -3.05 -13.31
C ILE A 361 -6.49 -1.82 -12.48
N SER A 362 -6.16 -2.06 -11.23
CA SER A 362 -5.75 -1.04 -10.26
C SER A 362 -4.74 -1.63 -9.26
N GLU A 363 -3.47 -1.47 -9.53
CA GLU A 363 -2.40 -1.89 -8.61
C GLU A 363 -2.43 -1.09 -7.30
N ALA A 364 -2.82 0.18 -7.37
CA ALA A 364 -2.99 1.03 -6.18
C ALA A 364 -4.11 0.51 -5.26
N GLY A 365 -5.26 0.13 -5.82
CA GLY A 365 -6.37 -0.48 -5.08
C GLY A 365 -6.00 -1.84 -4.50
N ALA A 366 -5.37 -2.70 -5.31
CA ALA A 366 -4.91 -4.02 -4.89
C ALA A 366 -3.89 -3.93 -3.75
N LEU A 367 -2.93 -3.00 -3.83
CA LEU A 367 -1.95 -2.79 -2.76
C LEU A 367 -2.56 -2.19 -1.49
N ALA A 368 -3.58 -1.32 -1.62
CA ALA A 368 -4.33 -0.83 -0.45
C ALA A 368 -5.05 -1.98 0.28
N SER A 369 -5.70 -2.89 -0.46
CA SER A 369 -6.31 -4.10 0.07
C SER A 369 -5.28 -5.05 0.71
N TRP A 370 -4.11 -5.19 0.05
CA TRP A 370 -2.99 -5.96 0.61
C TRP A 370 -2.52 -5.36 1.95
N THR A 371 -2.32 -4.05 2.01
CA THR A 371 -1.90 -3.34 3.23
C THR A 371 -2.92 -3.52 4.35
N ALA A 372 -4.22 -3.38 4.04
CA ALA A 372 -5.30 -3.59 5.02
C ALA A 372 -5.30 -5.02 5.59
N ALA A 373 -5.10 -6.04 4.76
CA ALA A 373 -4.98 -7.42 5.19
C ALA A 373 -3.67 -7.67 5.98
N ALA A 374 -2.54 -7.16 5.47
CA ALA A 374 -1.21 -7.32 6.04
C ALA A 374 -1.05 -6.67 7.42
N THR A 375 -1.83 -5.63 7.73
CA THR A 375 -1.84 -4.93 9.02
C THR A 375 -3.01 -5.33 9.93
N SER A 376 -3.83 -6.28 9.51
CA SER A 376 -5.03 -6.73 10.25
C SER A 376 -4.70 -7.25 11.66
N TYR A 377 -3.54 -7.85 11.86
CA TYR A 377 -3.06 -8.27 13.19
C TYR A 377 -2.95 -7.09 14.16
N SER A 378 -2.53 -5.93 13.68
CA SER A 378 -2.37 -4.71 14.49
C SER A 378 -3.68 -3.95 14.68
N VAL A 379 -4.52 -3.89 13.65
CA VAL A 379 -5.77 -3.10 13.67
C VAL A 379 -6.91 -3.88 14.33
N HIS A 380 -6.96 -5.18 14.08
CA HIS A 380 -8.09 -6.02 14.48
C HIS A 380 -7.72 -7.14 15.46
N GLY A 381 -6.44 -7.33 15.78
CA GLY A 381 -5.96 -8.45 16.60
C GLY A 381 -6.11 -9.82 15.93
N ILE A 382 -6.28 -9.86 14.61
CA ILE A 382 -6.43 -11.07 13.81
C ILE A 382 -5.41 -11.08 12.67
N ALA A 383 -4.50 -12.05 12.67
CA ALA A 383 -3.53 -12.19 11.59
C ALA A 383 -4.22 -12.68 10.32
N MET A 384 -4.08 -11.94 9.22
CA MET A 384 -4.38 -12.35 7.86
C MET A 384 -3.08 -12.45 7.08
N LEU A 385 -3.05 -13.29 6.05
CA LEU A 385 -1.88 -13.49 5.20
C LEU A 385 -2.23 -13.19 3.75
N PRO A 386 -2.00 -11.96 3.28
CA PRO A 386 -2.25 -11.62 1.90
C PRO A 386 -1.13 -12.09 0.97
N PHE A 387 -1.53 -12.58 -0.20
CA PHE A 387 -0.70 -12.85 -1.37
C PHE A 387 -1.20 -11.99 -2.51
N TYR A 388 -0.48 -10.91 -2.83
CA TYR A 388 -0.80 -10.07 -3.98
C TYR A 388 0.11 -10.45 -5.15
N ILE A 389 -0.49 -10.98 -6.22
CA ILE A 389 0.20 -11.35 -7.45
C ILE A 389 -0.07 -10.30 -8.54
N TYR A 390 0.98 -9.87 -9.22
CA TYR A 390 0.93 -8.80 -10.22
C TYR A 390 2.12 -8.90 -11.18
N TYR A 391 2.04 -8.27 -12.33
CA TYR A 391 3.20 -8.11 -13.19
C TYR A 391 4.30 -7.33 -12.46
N SER A 392 5.50 -7.90 -12.35
CA SER A 392 6.58 -7.35 -11.52
C SER A 392 6.93 -5.89 -11.86
N MET A 393 6.80 -5.51 -13.15
CA MET A 393 7.01 -4.15 -13.62
C MET A 393 6.01 -3.14 -13.02
N PHE A 394 4.82 -3.57 -12.61
CA PHE A 394 3.77 -2.68 -12.09
C PHE A 394 3.73 -2.61 -10.55
N GLY A 395 4.70 -3.23 -9.86
CA GLY A 395 4.88 -3.13 -8.42
C GLY A 395 5.64 -1.87 -8.00
N PHE A 396 6.91 -2.03 -7.65
CA PHE A 396 7.73 -0.92 -7.13
C PHE A 396 7.83 0.29 -8.07
N GLN A 397 7.77 0.10 -9.37
CA GLN A 397 7.82 1.17 -10.36
C GLN A 397 6.52 1.98 -10.45
N ARG A 398 5.39 1.44 -10.02
CA ARG A 398 4.07 2.10 -10.09
C ARG A 398 3.51 2.49 -8.73
N VAL A 399 3.67 1.66 -7.71
CA VAL A 399 3.10 1.83 -6.36
C VAL A 399 4.16 1.72 -5.26
N GLY A 400 5.39 2.10 -5.56
CA GLY A 400 6.54 1.96 -4.66
C GLY A 400 6.42 2.76 -3.37
N ASP A 401 5.85 3.95 -3.39
CA ASP A 401 5.60 4.75 -2.20
C ASP A 401 4.52 4.14 -1.30
N GLN A 402 3.49 3.54 -1.85
CA GLN A 402 2.51 2.77 -1.07
C GLN A 402 3.15 1.51 -0.45
N ILE A 403 4.05 0.82 -1.17
CA ILE A 403 4.83 -0.30 -0.59
C ILE A 403 5.71 0.20 0.56
N TRP A 404 6.36 1.36 0.39
CA TRP A 404 7.15 2.00 1.44
C TRP A 404 6.29 2.33 2.67
N ALA A 405 5.11 2.94 2.45
CA ALA A 405 4.16 3.25 3.53
C ALA A 405 3.65 1.99 4.24
N ALA A 406 3.38 0.91 3.51
CA ALA A 406 2.99 -0.38 4.09
C ALA A 406 4.13 -1.00 4.92
N ALA A 407 5.37 -0.87 4.45
CA ALA A 407 6.56 -1.30 5.18
C ALA A 407 6.71 -0.57 6.52
N ASP A 408 6.55 0.76 6.52
CA ASP A 408 6.57 1.59 7.73
C ASP A 408 5.42 1.23 8.70
N GLN A 409 4.26 0.84 8.17
CA GLN A 409 3.14 0.31 8.94
C GLN A 409 3.35 -1.12 9.45
N ARG A 410 4.50 -1.75 9.18
CA ARG A 410 4.86 -3.11 9.59
C ARG A 410 3.93 -4.16 9.00
N ALA A 411 3.60 -4.02 7.72
CA ALA A 411 2.80 -4.99 6.99
C ALA A 411 3.47 -6.36 6.95
N ARG A 412 2.65 -7.44 6.99
CA ARG A 412 3.08 -8.85 6.94
C ARG A 412 2.34 -9.56 5.82
N GLY A 413 3.04 -10.00 4.79
CA GLY A 413 2.43 -10.64 3.63
C GLY A 413 3.41 -10.87 2.49
N PHE A 414 2.90 -11.33 1.37
CA PHE A 414 3.68 -11.58 0.16
C PHE A 414 3.26 -10.66 -0.97
N LEU A 415 4.24 -10.04 -1.60
CA LEU A 415 4.14 -9.39 -2.91
C LEU A 415 4.80 -10.32 -3.94
N LEU A 416 4.07 -10.70 -4.96
CA LEU A 416 4.48 -11.72 -5.92
C LEU A 416 4.57 -11.10 -7.32
N GLY A 417 5.79 -10.82 -7.76
CA GLY A 417 6.05 -10.33 -9.11
C GLY A 417 6.06 -11.47 -10.12
N ALA A 418 4.96 -11.68 -10.80
CA ALA A 418 4.82 -12.67 -11.87
C ALA A 418 4.51 -11.92 -13.18
N THR A 419 4.85 -12.46 -14.16
CA THR A 419 5.96 -12.60 -14.97
C THR A 419 7.06 -11.58 -14.71
N SER A 420 8.24 -11.98 -14.40
CA SER A 420 9.34 -11.09 -14.05
C SER A 420 10.51 -11.21 -15.04
N GLY A 421 11.47 -10.26 -14.96
CA GLY A 421 12.66 -10.24 -15.79
C GLY A 421 12.47 -9.53 -17.14
N ARG A 422 13.49 -9.60 -17.99
CA ARG A 422 13.57 -8.89 -19.28
C ARG A 422 13.73 -9.77 -20.50
N THR A 423 14.39 -10.91 -20.36
CA THR A 423 14.76 -11.77 -21.51
C THR A 423 13.99 -13.07 -21.53
N THR A 424 13.27 -13.39 -20.49
CA THR A 424 12.51 -14.63 -20.31
C THR A 424 11.01 -14.45 -20.47
N LEU A 425 10.55 -13.28 -20.95
CA LEU A 425 9.16 -12.97 -21.22
C LEU A 425 8.82 -13.31 -22.67
N GLY A 426 8.22 -14.47 -22.92
CA GLY A 426 7.77 -14.87 -24.26
C GLY A 426 6.45 -14.20 -24.64
N GLY A 427 6.46 -13.39 -25.72
CA GLY A 427 5.25 -12.81 -26.31
C GLY A 427 4.59 -11.67 -25.53
N GLU A 428 5.22 -11.16 -24.48
CA GLU A 428 4.72 -10.02 -23.71
C GLU A 428 5.35 -8.70 -24.18
N GLY A 429 4.57 -7.60 -24.10
CA GLY A 429 5.04 -6.28 -24.51
C GLY A 429 6.13 -5.72 -23.63
N LEU A 430 6.88 -4.73 -24.14
CA LEU A 430 7.99 -4.04 -23.45
C LEU A 430 7.59 -3.49 -22.08
N GLN A 431 6.33 -3.10 -21.89
CA GLN A 431 5.81 -2.57 -20.62
C GLN A 431 5.85 -3.58 -19.47
N HIS A 432 5.96 -4.88 -19.74
CA HIS A 432 6.03 -5.92 -18.71
C HIS A 432 7.47 -6.28 -18.30
N GLN A 433 8.47 -5.73 -18.99
CA GLN A 433 9.86 -6.11 -18.79
C GLN A 433 10.50 -5.37 -17.61
N ASP A 434 10.56 -6.07 -16.49
CA ASP A 434 11.14 -5.57 -15.24
C ASP A 434 12.65 -5.80 -15.18
N GLY A 435 13.41 -4.78 -14.88
CA GLY A 435 14.84 -4.89 -14.66
C GLY A 435 15.32 -4.33 -13.32
N THR A 436 14.46 -3.66 -12.56
CA THR A 436 14.88 -2.83 -11.43
C THR A 436 14.19 -3.12 -10.11
N SER A 437 13.12 -3.90 -10.09
CA SER A 437 12.31 -4.12 -8.88
C SER A 437 13.13 -4.66 -7.70
N HIS A 438 14.07 -5.57 -7.92
CA HIS A 438 14.94 -6.09 -6.87
C HIS A 438 15.87 -5.04 -6.25
N LEU A 439 16.34 -4.04 -7.03
CA LEU A 439 17.12 -2.93 -6.49
C LEU A 439 16.28 -2.04 -5.57
N ILE A 440 15.05 -1.74 -6.00
CA ILE A 440 14.14 -0.92 -5.21
C ILE A 440 13.74 -1.68 -3.94
N ALA A 441 13.36 -2.95 -4.05
CA ALA A 441 13.03 -3.80 -2.91
C ALA A 441 14.17 -3.88 -1.87
N ALA A 442 15.42 -3.95 -2.32
CA ALA A 442 16.59 -3.99 -1.45
C ALA A 442 16.74 -2.75 -0.57
N THR A 443 16.19 -1.59 -0.99
CA THR A 443 16.25 -0.34 -0.21
C THR A 443 15.27 -0.30 0.96
N ILE A 444 14.26 -1.18 0.98
CA ILE A 444 13.22 -1.18 2.02
C ILE A 444 13.66 -2.07 3.18
N PRO A 445 13.79 -1.54 4.41
CA PRO A 445 14.49 -2.23 5.51
C PRO A 445 13.92 -3.59 5.91
N ASN A 446 12.60 -3.77 5.86
CA ASN A 446 11.89 -4.98 6.26
C ASN A 446 11.29 -5.78 5.09
N CYS A 447 11.68 -5.47 3.85
CA CYS A 447 11.35 -6.24 2.65
C CYS A 447 12.41 -7.31 2.41
N LYS A 448 12.03 -8.57 2.39
CA LYS A 448 12.90 -9.69 1.98
C LYS A 448 12.61 -10.06 0.53
N ALA A 449 13.56 -9.81 -0.37
CA ALA A 449 13.37 -9.98 -1.81
C ALA A 449 14.09 -11.24 -2.32
N TYR A 450 13.34 -12.10 -3.01
CA TYR A 450 13.82 -13.37 -3.54
C TYR A 450 13.48 -13.55 -5.02
N ASP A 451 14.41 -14.17 -5.76
CA ASP A 451 14.29 -14.52 -7.17
C ASP A 451 14.60 -16.02 -7.36
N PRO A 452 13.70 -16.94 -6.93
CA PRO A 452 13.93 -18.37 -7.02
C PRO A 452 13.92 -18.87 -8.47
N ALA A 453 14.85 -19.76 -8.81
CA ALA A 453 14.89 -20.42 -10.11
C ALA A 453 13.91 -21.60 -10.18
N PHE A 454 13.73 -22.33 -9.08
CA PHE A 454 13.00 -23.59 -9.07
C PHE A 454 11.83 -23.60 -8.09
N ALA A 455 10.83 -24.43 -8.41
CA ALA A 455 9.63 -24.60 -7.59
C ALA A 455 9.95 -25.04 -6.14
N GLY A 456 10.98 -25.83 -5.94
CA GLY A 456 11.42 -26.26 -4.60
C GLY A 456 12.01 -25.11 -3.78
N GLU A 457 12.80 -24.24 -4.40
CA GLU A 457 13.31 -23.01 -3.75
C GLU A 457 12.14 -22.10 -3.36
N LEU A 458 11.19 -21.90 -4.27
CA LEU A 458 9.99 -21.10 -4.02
C LEU A 458 9.19 -21.65 -2.84
N ALA A 459 9.02 -22.98 -2.76
CA ALA A 459 8.30 -23.63 -1.65
C ALA A 459 8.97 -23.34 -0.29
N ILE A 460 10.29 -23.43 -0.23
CA ILE A 460 11.08 -23.15 0.99
C ILE A 460 10.94 -21.67 1.39
N ILE A 461 11.01 -20.74 0.44
CA ILE A 461 10.90 -19.28 0.69
C ILE A 461 9.51 -18.96 1.23
N ILE A 462 8.45 -19.47 0.61
CA ILE A 462 7.07 -19.24 1.04
C ILE A 462 6.84 -19.83 2.44
N ASP A 463 7.30 -21.07 2.69
CA ASP A 463 7.19 -21.72 4.01
C ASP A 463 7.87 -20.89 5.10
N HIS A 464 9.13 -20.49 4.84
CA HIS A 464 9.90 -19.69 5.79
C HIS A 464 9.23 -18.35 6.08
N GLY A 465 8.75 -17.65 5.03
CA GLY A 465 8.07 -16.36 5.19
C GLY A 465 6.77 -16.49 5.99
N MET A 466 5.97 -17.52 5.74
CA MET A 466 4.76 -17.78 6.54
C MET A 466 5.11 -17.98 8.02
N ARG A 467 6.15 -18.77 8.34
CA ARG A 467 6.58 -19.00 9.73
C ARG A 467 7.10 -17.72 10.39
N GLU A 468 7.91 -16.93 9.68
CA GLU A 468 8.39 -15.65 10.23
C GLU A 468 7.23 -14.72 10.60
N MET A 469 6.24 -14.58 9.74
CA MET A 469 5.13 -13.63 9.93
C MET A 469 4.04 -14.14 10.87
N LEU A 470 3.69 -15.43 10.84
CA LEU A 470 2.55 -15.98 11.57
C LEU A 470 2.93 -16.66 12.90
N GLU A 471 4.04 -17.40 12.95
CA GLU A 471 4.51 -18.09 14.15
C GLU A 471 5.46 -17.22 14.97
N LEU A 472 6.50 -16.65 14.33
CA LEU A 472 7.49 -15.79 14.99
C LEU A 472 7.03 -14.33 15.09
N GLN A 473 6.01 -13.95 14.38
CA GLN A 473 5.39 -12.62 14.35
C GLN A 473 6.36 -11.46 14.08
N ARG A 474 7.32 -11.70 13.19
CA ARG A 474 8.28 -10.70 12.75
C ARG A 474 7.65 -9.68 11.83
N ASP A 475 8.05 -8.42 11.96
CA ASP A 475 7.58 -7.30 11.13
C ASP A 475 8.36 -7.24 9.82
N VAL A 476 8.14 -8.25 8.97
CA VAL A 476 8.73 -8.38 7.64
C VAL A 476 7.65 -8.73 6.63
N PHE A 477 7.91 -8.40 5.36
CA PHE A 477 7.14 -8.91 4.23
C PHE A 477 8.08 -9.40 3.14
N TYR A 478 7.56 -10.22 2.24
CA TYR A 478 8.34 -10.87 1.20
C TYR A 478 7.97 -10.33 -0.17
N TYR A 479 8.97 -10.02 -0.98
CA TYR A 479 8.83 -9.82 -2.41
C TYR A 479 9.48 -11.00 -3.13
N VAL A 480 8.69 -11.74 -3.92
CA VAL A 480 9.17 -12.94 -4.61
C VAL A 480 8.81 -12.85 -6.09
N THR A 481 9.82 -12.93 -6.95
CA THR A 481 9.61 -12.95 -8.40
C THR A 481 9.38 -14.37 -8.91
N MET A 482 8.51 -14.49 -9.91
CA MET A 482 8.12 -15.78 -10.50
C MET A 482 8.02 -15.66 -12.02
N MET A 483 8.14 -16.79 -12.71
CA MET A 483 8.14 -16.89 -14.17
C MET A 483 7.00 -17.77 -14.66
N ASN A 484 6.46 -17.44 -15.85
CA ASN A 484 5.43 -18.25 -16.53
C ASN A 484 6.03 -19.30 -17.47
N GLU A 485 7.32 -19.20 -17.80
CA GLU A 485 8.00 -20.18 -18.63
C GLU A 485 8.08 -21.53 -17.93
N ASN A 486 7.71 -22.60 -18.66
CA ASN A 486 7.85 -23.97 -18.17
C ASN A 486 9.24 -24.50 -18.48
N TYR A 487 9.90 -25.05 -17.50
CA TYR A 487 11.16 -25.77 -17.64
C TYR A 487 11.28 -26.94 -16.64
N ALA A 488 12.21 -27.84 -16.91
CA ALA A 488 12.44 -29.01 -16.08
C ALA A 488 12.84 -28.60 -14.66
N GLN A 489 12.18 -29.17 -13.68
CA GLN A 489 12.40 -28.92 -12.26
C GLN A 489 13.30 -30.00 -11.66
N PRO A 490 14.28 -29.66 -10.82
CA PRO A 490 15.05 -30.61 -10.04
C PRO A 490 14.28 -31.00 -8.75
N ASN A 491 14.74 -32.06 -8.08
CA ASN A 491 14.43 -32.23 -6.68
C ASN A 491 15.17 -31.20 -5.84
N GLN A 492 14.53 -30.75 -4.75
CA GLN A 492 15.14 -29.81 -3.82
C GLN A 492 15.63 -30.56 -2.57
N PRO A 493 16.94 -30.76 -2.41
CA PRO A 493 17.47 -31.44 -1.23
C PRO A 493 17.24 -30.62 0.05
N THR A 494 16.82 -31.26 1.12
CA THR A 494 16.62 -30.63 2.43
C THR A 494 17.89 -29.92 2.95
N ALA A 495 19.06 -30.46 2.63
CA ALA A 495 20.36 -29.88 3.01
C ALA A 495 20.58 -28.45 2.43
N THR A 496 19.85 -28.05 1.40
CA THR A 496 19.96 -26.73 0.79
C THR A 496 19.03 -25.68 1.40
N THR A 497 18.14 -26.06 2.31
CA THR A 497 17.09 -25.18 2.89
C THR A 497 17.68 -23.89 3.48
N GLU A 498 18.73 -23.99 4.30
CA GLU A 498 19.39 -22.83 4.88
C GLU A 498 19.97 -21.91 3.80
N GLY A 499 20.61 -22.47 2.78
CA GLY A 499 21.20 -21.72 1.67
C GLY A 499 20.14 -21.00 0.84
N VAL A 500 19.01 -21.64 0.59
CA VAL A 500 17.87 -21.00 -0.10
C VAL A 500 17.38 -19.79 0.68
N ILE A 501 17.22 -19.90 2.00
CA ILE A 501 16.75 -18.82 2.87
C ILE A 501 17.80 -17.72 2.98
N ARG A 502 19.08 -18.07 3.10
CA ARG A 502 20.19 -17.10 3.22
C ARG A 502 20.61 -16.46 1.89
N GLY A 503 20.01 -16.89 0.79
CA GLY A 503 20.15 -16.26 -0.52
C GLY A 503 21.12 -16.92 -1.50
N CYS A 504 21.88 -17.94 -1.12
CA CYS A 504 22.80 -18.64 -2.04
C CYS A 504 23.14 -20.05 -1.53
N TYR A 505 23.25 -21.01 -2.47
CA TYR A 505 23.79 -22.34 -2.18
C TYR A 505 24.47 -22.93 -3.41
N LYS A 506 25.39 -23.87 -3.20
CA LYS A 506 26.02 -24.61 -4.28
C LYS A 506 25.01 -25.59 -4.89
N TRP A 507 24.57 -25.28 -6.13
CA TRP A 507 23.59 -26.10 -6.85
C TRP A 507 24.22 -27.38 -7.39
N GLY A 508 25.48 -27.28 -7.91
CA GLY A 508 26.17 -28.42 -8.48
C GLY A 508 27.62 -28.12 -8.87
N GLN A 509 28.26 -29.16 -9.36
CA GLN A 509 29.62 -29.08 -9.90
C GLN A 509 29.72 -29.98 -11.15
N LEU A 510 30.26 -29.44 -12.22
CA LEU A 510 30.56 -30.16 -13.45
C LEU A 510 32.09 -30.30 -13.61
N VAL A 511 32.54 -31.54 -13.66
CA VAL A 511 33.97 -31.86 -13.84
C VAL A 511 34.17 -32.47 -15.22
N PRO A 512 35.21 -32.10 -16.01
CA PRO A 512 35.46 -32.69 -17.31
C PRO A 512 35.66 -34.22 -17.20
N THR A 513 34.92 -34.97 -18.00
CA THR A 513 34.95 -36.45 -18.00
C THR A 513 36.06 -37.05 -18.84
N LYS A 514 36.69 -36.23 -19.71
CA LYS A 514 37.81 -36.64 -20.56
C LYS A 514 38.97 -35.65 -20.45
N GLN A 515 40.21 -36.13 -20.23
CA GLN A 515 41.36 -35.27 -20.42
C GLN A 515 41.45 -34.86 -21.90
N PRO A 516 41.65 -33.57 -22.19
CA PRO A 516 41.75 -33.07 -23.57
C PRO A 516 42.88 -33.83 -24.25
N THR A 517 42.62 -34.40 -25.42
CA THR A 517 43.57 -35.17 -26.23
C THR A 517 44.69 -34.33 -26.82
N LYS A 518 44.71 -33.02 -26.59
CA LYS A 518 45.83 -32.12 -26.88
C LYS A 518 46.01 -31.14 -25.71
N PRO A 519 47.24 -30.91 -25.22
CA PRO A 519 47.49 -29.92 -24.17
C PRO A 519 47.30 -28.51 -24.74
N LYS A 520 46.07 -28.06 -24.83
CA LYS A 520 45.74 -26.65 -25.03
C LYS A 520 45.54 -26.02 -23.67
N LYS A 521 46.47 -25.15 -23.25
CA LYS A 521 46.39 -24.26 -22.09
C LYS A 521 45.79 -24.86 -20.83
N LYS A 522 46.38 -24.61 -19.66
CA LYS A 522 45.99 -25.04 -18.34
C LYS A 522 44.47 -25.27 -18.21
N THR A 523 44.07 -26.46 -17.82
CA THR A 523 42.70 -26.78 -17.36
C THR A 523 42.28 -25.73 -16.33
N GLY A 524 41.36 -24.87 -16.69
CA GLY A 524 40.84 -23.81 -15.82
C GLY A 524 39.67 -24.27 -15.01
N ALA A 525 39.39 -23.55 -13.94
CA ALA A 525 38.12 -23.65 -13.21
C ALA A 525 37.38 -22.32 -13.31
N VAL A 526 36.05 -22.35 -13.21
CA VAL A 526 35.18 -21.15 -13.16
C VAL A 526 34.06 -21.39 -12.19
N THR A 527 33.61 -20.34 -11.52
CA THR A 527 32.43 -20.34 -10.69
C THR A 527 31.33 -19.55 -11.39
N LEU A 528 30.17 -20.16 -11.60
CA LEU A 528 28.99 -19.53 -12.18
C LEU A 528 27.90 -19.38 -11.13
N MET A 529 27.26 -18.21 -11.10
CA MET A 529 26.15 -17.89 -10.21
C MET A 529 24.97 -17.41 -11.05
N GLY A 530 23.75 -17.82 -10.72
CA GLY A 530 22.56 -17.39 -11.41
C GLY A 530 21.37 -17.26 -10.49
N SER A 531 20.42 -16.37 -10.79
CA SER A 531 19.14 -16.22 -10.07
C SER A 531 17.96 -16.35 -11.04
N GLY A 532 16.80 -16.73 -10.50
CA GLY A 532 15.58 -16.87 -11.28
C GLY A 532 15.76 -17.79 -12.49
N ALA A 533 14.99 -17.59 -13.54
CA ALA A 533 15.02 -18.42 -14.76
C ALA A 533 16.41 -18.41 -15.46
N ILE A 534 17.24 -17.37 -15.25
CA ILE A 534 18.59 -17.29 -15.81
C ILE A 534 19.51 -18.40 -15.28
N LEU A 535 19.21 -18.98 -14.15
CA LEU A 535 20.00 -20.14 -13.67
C LEU A 535 19.94 -21.30 -14.65
N THR A 536 18.86 -21.50 -15.40
CA THR A 536 18.78 -22.54 -16.44
C THR A 536 19.80 -22.30 -17.55
N GLU A 537 20.00 -21.05 -17.96
CA GLU A 537 21.00 -20.66 -18.97
C GLU A 537 22.43 -20.78 -18.40
N VAL A 538 22.61 -20.47 -17.11
CA VAL A 538 23.89 -20.68 -16.42
C VAL A 538 24.27 -22.16 -16.38
N ILE A 539 23.31 -23.06 -16.17
CA ILE A 539 23.54 -24.52 -16.19
C ILE A 539 23.95 -24.97 -17.61
N LYS A 540 23.23 -24.52 -18.66
CA LYS A 540 23.60 -24.81 -20.05
C LYS A 540 25.01 -24.30 -20.39
N ALA A 541 25.36 -23.08 -19.95
CA ALA A 541 26.71 -22.53 -20.13
C ALA A 541 27.75 -23.37 -19.39
N ALA A 542 27.46 -23.90 -18.22
CA ALA A 542 28.35 -24.79 -17.48
C ALA A 542 28.62 -26.10 -18.23
N GLU A 543 27.57 -26.67 -18.87
CA GLU A 543 27.71 -27.88 -19.70
C GLU A 543 28.64 -27.65 -20.92
N LEU A 544 28.52 -26.48 -21.58
CA LEU A 544 29.39 -26.10 -22.68
C LEU A 544 30.84 -25.94 -22.21
N LEU A 545 31.08 -25.30 -21.08
CA LEU A 545 32.41 -25.13 -20.50
C LEU A 545 33.02 -26.48 -20.07
N GLN A 546 32.20 -27.37 -19.51
CA GLN A 546 32.64 -28.74 -19.19
C GLN A 546 33.10 -29.50 -20.44
N ALA A 547 32.35 -29.39 -21.55
CA ALA A 547 32.72 -29.99 -22.82
C ALA A 547 34.07 -29.43 -23.37
N ASP A 548 34.36 -28.17 -23.08
CA ASP A 548 35.65 -27.52 -23.41
C ASP A 548 36.78 -27.87 -22.41
N GLY A 549 36.52 -28.72 -21.41
CA GLY A 549 37.52 -29.18 -20.44
C GLY A 549 37.73 -28.24 -19.24
N ILE A 550 36.79 -27.37 -18.97
CA ILE A 550 36.81 -26.42 -17.83
C ILE A 550 35.93 -27.01 -16.69
N ALA A 551 36.46 -27.03 -15.47
CA ALA A 551 35.69 -27.39 -14.29
C ALA A 551 34.79 -26.23 -13.88
N VAL A 552 33.53 -26.50 -13.54
CA VAL A 552 32.54 -25.46 -13.22
C VAL A 552 31.85 -25.75 -11.91
N ASP A 553 31.93 -24.82 -10.96
CA ASP A 553 31.06 -24.76 -9.79
C ASP A 553 29.84 -23.89 -10.10
N ILE A 554 28.63 -24.39 -9.81
CA ILE A 554 27.37 -23.69 -10.10
C ILE A 554 26.68 -23.37 -8.79
N PHE A 555 26.29 -22.10 -8.62
CA PHE A 555 25.54 -21.61 -7.46
C PHE A 555 24.18 -21.07 -7.89
N SER A 556 23.12 -21.50 -7.19
CA SER A 556 21.83 -20.83 -7.23
C SER A 556 21.85 -19.68 -6.24
N VAL A 557 21.49 -18.48 -6.73
CA VAL A 557 21.34 -17.28 -5.91
C VAL A 557 19.86 -16.96 -5.83
N THR A 558 19.25 -17.24 -4.69
CA THR A 558 17.84 -16.99 -4.47
C THR A 558 17.54 -15.58 -3.98
N SER A 559 18.57 -14.86 -3.43
CA SER A 559 18.41 -13.49 -2.96
C SER A 559 19.73 -12.72 -2.94
N TRP A 560 19.90 -11.78 -3.85
CA TRP A 560 21.03 -10.84 -3.85
C TRP A 560 20.95 -9.86 -2.67
N SER A 561 19.73 -9.41 -2.31
CA SER A 561 19.53 -8.44 -1.23
C SER A 561 19.84 -9.02 0.16
N GLU A 562 19.44 -10.27 0.43
CA GLU A 562 19.72 -10.90 1.73
C GLU A 562 21.23 -11.19 1.88
N LEU A 563 21.91 -11.58 0.79
CA LEU A 563 23.38 -11.71 0.79
C LEU A 563 24.07 -10.36 1.06
N ALA A 564 23.60 -9.28 0.45
CA ALA A 564 24.15 -7.95 0.69
C ALA A 564 23.91 -7.49 2.14
N ARG A 565 22.73 -7.75 2.69
CA ARG A 565 22.38 -7.43 4.10
C ARG A 565 23.23 -8.22 5.08
N ASP A 566 23.44 -9.52 4.84
CA ASP A 566 24.34 -10.34 5.65
C ASP A 566 25.75 -9.75 5.64
N GLY A 567 26.25 -9.35 4.48
CA GLY A 567 27.56 -8.70 4.36
C GLY A 567 27.64 -7.39 5.13
N MET A 568 26.67 -6.47 4.92
CA MET A 568 26.63 -5.18 5.64
C MET A 568 26.55 -5.35 7.17
N ALA A 569 25.79 -6.34 7.65
CA ALA A 569 25.71 -6.64 9.07
C ALA A 569 27.07 -7.12 9.61
N ASN A 570 27.83 -7.92 8.84
CA ASN A 570 29.16 -8.35 9.19
C ASN A 570 30.18 -7.21 9.18
N ASP A 571 30.11 -6.27 8.24
CA ASP A 571 30.95 -5.06 8.21
C ASP A 571 30.79 -4.25 9.50
N THR A 572 29.59 -4.18 10.05
CA THR A 572 29.28 -3.43 11.27
C THR A 572 29.77 -4.14 12.52
N THR A 573 29.66 -5.47 12.58
CA THR A 573 29.98 -6.26 13.77
C THR A 573 31.41 -6.77 13.82
N GLY A 574 32.03 -7.00 12.64
CA GLY A 574 33.40 -7.53 12.51
C GLY A 574 33.61 -8.96 13.05
N ASN A 575 32.53 -9.66 13.44
CA ASN A 575 32.62 -10.88 14.21
C ASN A 575 32.60 -12.17 13.39
N SER A 576 32.30 -12.12 12.09
CA SER A 576 32.20 -13.29 11.23
C SER A 576 32.53 -12.98 9.79
N ILE A 577 32.74 -14.02 9.00
CA ILE A 577 32.93 -13.91 7.54
C ILE A 577 31.52 -13.86 6.89
N PRO A 578 31.26 -12.92 5.95
CA PRO A 578 30.00 -12.86 5.22
C PRO A 578 29.61 -14.22 4.61
N TYR A 579 28.34 -14.56 4.65
CA TYR A 579 27.84 -15.87 4.20
C TYR A 579 28.23 -16.17 2.76
N LEU A 580 28.11 -15.21 1.85
CA LEU A 580 28.51 -15.38 0.46
C LEU A 580 30.01 -15.71 0.37
N THR A 581 30.86 -15.03 1.13
CA THR A 581 32.29 -15.32 1.17
C THR A 581 32.54 -16.77 1.60
N GLN A 582 31.85 -17.23 2.64
CA GLN A 582 31.96 -18.63 3.12
C GLN A 582 31.55 -19.64 2.04
N GLN A 583 30.45 -19.41 1.34
CA GLN A 583 29.97 -20.29 0.26
C GLN A 583 30.97 -20.41 -0.90
N LEU A 584 31.75 -19.35 -1.15
CA LEU A 584 32.68 -19.28 -2.28
C LEU A 584 34.10 -19.76 -1.95
N LEU A 585 34.43 -20.05 -0.68
CA LEU A 585 35.80 -20.43 -0.27
C LEU A 585 36.32 -21.68 -1.01
N ASP A 586 35.48 -22.69 -1.18
CA ASP A 586 35.85 -23.97 -1.79
C ASP A 586 35.75 -23.97 -3.33
N SER A 587 35.25 -22.87 -3.92
CA SER A 587 35.15 -22.71 -5.38
C SER A 587 36.42 -22.10 -5.98
N GLN A 588 36.66 -22.29 -7.27
CA GLN A 588 37.88 -21.85 -7.91
C GLN A 588 37.64 -21.03 -9.19
N GLY A 589 38.67 -20.28 -9.63
CA GLY A 589 38.69 -19.50 -10.85
C GLY A 589 37.91 -18.17 -10.77
N PRO A 590 37.69 -17.48 -11.90
CA PRO A 590 36.85 -16.30 -11.93
C PRO A 590 35.39 -16.63 -11.56
N ILE A 591 34.68 -15.64 -11.03
CA ILE A 591 33.25 -15.75 -10.67
C ILE A 591 32.45 -14.93 -11.66
N ILE A 592 31.46 -15.53 -12.29
CA ILE A 592 30.52 -14.86 -13.20
C ILE A 592 29.12 -15.01 -12.61
N ALA A 593 28.48 -13.87 -12.33
CA ALA A 593 27.15 -13.79 -11.75
C ALA A 593 26.16 -13.23 -12.78
N ALA A 594 25.11 -13.99 -13.08
CA ALA A 594 24.10 -13.65 -14.08
C ALA A 594 22.72 -13.45 -13.45
N SER A 595 21.99 -12.45 -13.95
CA SER A 595 20.64 -12.11 -13.56
C SER A 595 19.85 -11.62 -14.77
N ASP A 596 18.55 -11.82 -14.81
CA ASP A 596 17.68 -11.28 -15.86
C ASP A 596 17.38 -9.77 -15.67
N TYR A 597 17.75 -9.23 -14.53
CA TYR A 597 17.64 -7.81 -14.19
C TYR A 597 18.88 -7.02 -14.64
N VAL A 598 18.92 -5.74 -14.34
CA VAL A 598 20.12 -4.91 -14.57
C VAL A 598 21.32 -5.46 -13.80
N ARG A 599 22.53 -5.29 -14.37
CA ARG A 599 23.78 -5.76 -13.74
C ARG A 599 24.00 -5.23 -12.33
N ALA A 600 23.39 -4.08 -12.00
CA ALA A 600 23.46 -3.52 -10.67
C ALA A 600 22.90 -4.47 -9.58
N VAL A 601 21.98 -5.39 -9.93
CA VAL A 601 21.44 -6.37 -8.98
C VAL A 601 22.53 -7.30 -8.44
N PRO A 602 23.25 -8.11 -9.25
CA PRO A 602 24.33 -8.92 -8.74
C PRO A 602 25.56 -8.10 -8.29
N GLU A 603 25.72 -6.83 -8.72
CA GLU A 603 26.79 -5.95 -8.24
C GLU A 603 26.66 -5.61 -6.75
N THR A 604 25.48 -5.68 -6.17
CA THR A 604 25.24 -5.38 -4.74
C THR A 604 26.08 -6.22 -3.78
N VAL A 605 26.54 -7.39 -4.22
CA VAL A 605 27.32 -8.33 -3.38
C VAL A 605 28.83 -8.28 -3.65
N ARG A 606 29.30 -7.41 -4.54
CA ARG A 606 30.72 -7.36 -4.94
C ARG A 606 31.69 -7.27 -3.77
N ALA A 607 31.38 -6.48 -2.76
CA ALA A 607 32.24 -6.29 -1.58
C ALA A 607 32.45 -7.57 -0.77
N TYR A 608 31.55 -8.55 -0.91
CA TYR A 608 31.51 -9.78 -0.13
C TYR A 608 31.99 -11.01 -0.92
N VAL A 609 32.50 -10.80 -2.12
CA VAL A 609 33.20 -11.81 -2.91
C VAL A 609 34.66 -11.87 -2.43
N PRO A 610 35.32 -13.06 -2.35
CA PRO A 610 36.71 -13.16 -1.93
C PRO A 610 37.62 -12.23 -2.75
N ALA A 611 38.42 -11.38 -2.08
CA ALA A 611 39.17 -10.26 -2.68
C ALA A 611 40.20 -10.69 -3.77
N ASN A 612 40.65 -11.92 -3.72
CA ASN A 612 41.60 -12.49 -4.68
C ASN A 612 40.96 -13.08 -5.95
N ARG A 613 39.60 -12.96 -6.07
CA ARG A 613 38.82 -13.53 -7.18
C ARG A 613 38.39 -12.43 -8.16
N THR A 614 38.49 -12.73 -9.45
CA THR A 614 37.86 -11.88 -10.47
C THR A 614 36.34 -12.09 -10.42
N PHE A 615 35.58 -11.03 -10.23
CA PHE A 615 34.10 -11.04 -10.24
C PHE A 615 33.57 -10.26 -11.44
N ARG A 616 32.71 -10.88 -12.23
CA ARG A 616 32.03 -10.27 -13.38
C ARG A 616 30.55 -10.54 -13.30
N THR A 617 29.77 -9.52 -13.64
CA THR A 617 28.30 -9.57 -13.62
C THR A 617 27.74 -9.48 -15.02
N LEU A 618 26.70 -10.24 -15.28
CA LEU A 618 25.89 -10.22 -16.50
C LEU A 618 24.45 -9.85 -16.13
N GLY A 619 23.84 -9.05 -16.97
CA GLY A 619 22.44 -8.62 -16.81
C GLY A 619 22.00 -7.81 -18.03
N THR A 620 20.76 -7.37 -18.03
CA THR A 620 20.14 -6.60 -19.11
C THR A 620 19.99 -5.15 -18.71
N ASP A 621 20.97 -4.30 -19.10
CA ASP A 621 21.02 -2.89 -18.68
C ASP A 621 20.19 -1.95 -19.58
N GLY A 622 19.82 -2.36 -20.79
CA GLY A 622 18.99 -1.58 -21.69
C GLY A 622 17.49 -1.70 -21.39
N PHE A 623 16.67 -1.06 -22.19
CA PHE A 623 15.26 -1.45 -22.30
C PHE A 623 15.21 -2.87 -22.87
N GLY A 624 14.29 -3.69 -22.38
CA GLY A 624 14.11 -5.04 -22.90
C GLY A 624 13.61 -5.04 -24.36
N ARG A 625 13.47 -6.22 -24.94
CA ARG A 625 12.86 -6.45 -26.25
C ARG A 625 11.76 -7.49 -26.12
N SER A 626 10.69 -7.29 -26.86
CA SER A 626 9.68 -8.32 -27.09
C SER A 626 10.11 -9.16 -28.30
N ASP A 627 10.02 -10.46 -28.20
CA ASP A 627 10.27 -11.37 -29.32
C ASP A 627 9.16 -11.30 -30.37
#